data_7a7551683d402bd90fb661bd1529c6ae
#
_entry.id   7a7551683d402bd90fb661bd1529c6ae
#
_cell.length_a   1.000
_cell.length_b   1.000
_cell.length_c   1.000
_cell.angle_alpha   90.00
_cell.angle_beta   90.00
_cell.angle_gamma   90.00
#
_symmetry.space_group_name_H-M   'P 1'
#
loop_
_entity.id
_entity.type
_entity.pdbx_description
1 polymer ?
#
loop_
_entity_poly.entity_id
_entity_poly.type
_entity_poly.pdbx_seq_one_letter_code
_entity_poly.pdbx_strand_id
1 'polypeptide(L)'
;MSSFKPSITPSLWFDHDLEEAATFYTSVFPNSHIEGFNRCTDAGPGAPGSVLSGSFVLDGTRFVGINGGPQFPFSEAVSFTISCRDQDEVDYYWNRLTDGGEESQCGWCKDRFGLSWQIVPDRLYELVSDPDPARATAATKAMYGMRKIVIAELEQAAAESSRELTR
;
A
#
# COMPACT_ATOMS: atom_id res chain seq x y z
N MET A 1 34.54 3.80 -17.03
CA MET A 1 33.21 4.45 -16.90
C MET A 1 32.57 3.92 -15.63
N SER A 2 32.43 4.78 -14.63
CA SER A 2 31.75 4.41 -13.37
C SER A 2 30.27 4.23 -13.67
N SER A 3 29.76 3.00 -13.63
CA SER A 3 28.33 2.75 -13.73
C SER A 3 27.71 3.09 -12.39
N PHE A 4 27.18 4.30 -12.24
CA PHE A 4 26.29 4.60 -11.14
C PHE A 4 25.09 3.64 -11.22
N LYS A 5 24.91 2.79 -10.20
CA LYS A 5 23.64 2.09 -10.00
C LYS A 5 22.74 3.04 -9.20
N PRO A 6 21.72 3.65 -9.80
CA PRO A 6 20.77 4.40 -9.03
C PRO A 6 20.09 3.44 -8.04
N SER A 7 20.16 3.77 -6.76
CA SER A 7 19.53 2.99 -5.69
C SER A 7 18.69 3.95 -4.87
N ILE A 8 17.39 3.96 -5.14
CA ILE A 8 16.42 4.69 -4.34
C ILE A 8 15.77 3.68 -3.41
N THR A 9 15.84 3.95 -2.11
CA THR A 9 15.22 3.09 -1.09
C THR A 9 14.19 3.93 -0.33
N PRO A 10 12.91 3.51 -0.25
CA PRO A 10 11.93 4.16 0.59
C PRO A 10 12.40 4.19 2.05
N SER A 11 12.30 5.35 2.67
CA SER A 11 12.66 5.56 4.07
C SER A 11 11.43 6.05 4.82
N LEU A 12 11.00 5.30 5.84
CA LEU A 12 9.79 5.55 6.60
C LEU A 12 10.15 6.11 7.98
N TRP A 13 9.43 7.16 8.38
CA TRP A 13 9.57 7.77 9.69
C TRP A 13 8.47 7.29 10.61
N PHE A 14 8.83 6.60 11.69
CA PHE A 14 7.91 6.15 12.73
C PHE A 14 8.13 6.97 14.01
N ASP A 15 7.10 7.06 14.83
CA ASP A 15 7.26 7.64 16.16
C ASP A 15 8.17 6.73 17.01
N HIS A 16 7.74 5.50 17.30
CA HIS A 16 8.52 4.54 18.11
C HIS A 16 8.24 3.07 17.77
N ASP A 17 7.42 2.80 16.80
CA ASP A 17 6.80 1.49 16.48
C ASP A 17 7.39 0.79 15.25
N LEU A 18 8.59 1.19 14.79
CA LEU A 18 9.27 0.59 13.63
C LEU A 18 9.39 -0.95 13.72
N GLU A 19 9.76 -1.49 14.89
CA GLU A 19 9.96 -2.94 15.05
C GLU A 19 8.64 -3.70 14.92
N GLU A 20 7.56 -3.15 15.49
CA GLU A 20 6.20 -3.70 15.36
C GLU A 20 5.71 -3.59 13.90
N ALA A 21 5.89 -2.43 13.28
CA ALA A 21 5.51 -2.20 11.89
C ALA A 21 6.23 -3.14 10.92
N ALA A 22 7.55 -3.27 11.02
CA ALA A 22 8.32 -4.18 10.18
C ALA A 22 7.90 -5.65 10.37
N THR A 23 7.61 -6.05 11.62
CA THR A 23 7.09 -7.40 11.93
C THR A 23 5.72 -7.61 11.31
N PHE A 24 4.83 -6.64 11.43
CA PHE A 24 3.51 -6.69 10.81
C PHE A 24 3.61 -6.80 9.29
N TYR A 25 4.34 -5.90 8.63
CA TYR A 25 4.45 -5.88 7.17
C TYR A 25 5.06 -7.18 6.63
N THR A 26 6.13 -7.69 7.25
CA THR A 26 6.73 -8.96 6.82
C THR A 26 5.81 -10.16 7.04
N SER A 27 4.79 -10.06 7.88
CA SER A 27 3.74 -11.06 8.02
C SER A 27 2.62 -10.95 6.99
N VAL A 28 2.45 -9.77 6.37
CA VAL A 28 1.40 -9.49 5.38
C VAL A 28 1.88 -9.83 3.96
N PHE A 29 3.09 -9.40 3.61
CA PHE A 29 3.60 -9.53 2.25
C PHE A 29 4.43 -10.81 2.06
N PRO A 30 4.25 -11.55 0.95
CA PRO A 30 5.11 -12.66 0.61
C PRO A 30 6.53 -12.16 0.30
N ASN A 31 7.51 -13.08 0.24
CA ASN A 31 8.90 -12.76 -0.11
C ASN A 31 9.47 -11.57 0.70
N SER A 32 9.19 -11.57 2.00
CA SER A 32 9.48 -10.47 2.92
C SER A 32 10.24 -10.94 4.14
N HIS A 33 11.15 -10.09 4.64
CA HIS A 33 11.92 -10.39 5.86
C HIS A 33 12.50 -9.12 6.46
N ILE A 34 12.83 -9.18 7.75
CA ILE A 34 13.57 -8.14 8.44
C ILE A 34 15.06 -8.40 8.25
N GLU A 35 15.83 -7.41 7.76
CA GLU A 35 17.28 -7.50 7.63
C GLU A 35 17.99 -7.27 8.97
N GLY A 36 17.48 -6.32 9.78
CA GLY A 36 18.02 -6.04 11.10
C GLY A 36 17.64 -4.67 11.64
N PHE A 37 17.92 -4.48 12.93
CA PHE A 37 17.71 -3.22 13.65
C PHE A 37 18.98 -2.72 14.27
N ASN A 38 19.18 -1.39 14.23
CA ASN A 38 20.16 -0.67 15.02
C ASN A 38 19.48 -0.16 16.30
N ARG A 39 20.08 -0.44 17.43
CA ARG A 39 19.54 -0.05 18.74
C ARG A 39 20.33 1.10 19.36
N CYS A 40 19.62 1.93 20.10
CA CYS A 40 20.25 3.03 20.84
C CYS A 40 21.26 2.49 21.86
N THR A 41 22.38 3.20 21.94
CA THR A 41 23.37 3.04 23.00
C THR A 41 23.18 4.14 24.06
N ASP A 42 23.98 4.14 25.12
CA ASP A 42 23.97 5.17 26.17
C ASP A 42 24.22 6.58 25.61
N ALA A 43 24.84 6.71 24.43
CA ALA A 43 25.10 7.96 23.74
C ALA A 43 24.01 8.38 22.74
N GLY A 44 22.97 7.58 22.57
CA GLY A 44 21.91 7.81 21.58
C GLY A 44 20.76 8.68 22.12
N PRO A 45 19.86 9.13 21.22
CA PRO A 45 18.73 10.00 21.59
C PRO A 45 17.60 9.25 22.32
N GLY A 46 17.58 7.91 22.27
CA GLY A 46 16.54 7.06 22.87
C GLY A 46 17.05 6.26 24.07
N ALA A 47 16.14 5.55 24.73
CA ALA A 47 16.51 4.65 25.82
C ALA A 47 17.48 3.56 25.32
N PRO A 48 18.54 3.21 26.07
CA PRO A 48 19.45 2.14 25.69
C PRO A 48 18.73 0.85 25.36
N GLY A 49 19.06 0.23 24.22
CA GLY A 49 18.42 -0.99 23.74
C GLY A 49 17.15 -0.79 22.91
N SER A 50 16.53 0.41 22.91
CA SER A 50 15.40 0.69 22.02
C SER A 50 15.85 0.73 20.55
N VAL A 51 14.94 0.37 19.63
CA VAL A 51 15.20 0.45 18.19
C VAL A 51 15.29 1.90 17.75
N LEU A 52 16.41 2.27 17.10
CA LEU A 52 16.60 3.58 16.48
C LEU A 52 16.25 3.53 14.98
N SER A 53 16.76 2.56 14.28
CA SER A 53 16.53 2.39 12.84
C SER A 53 16.60 0.92 12.45
N GLY A 54 16.15 0.59 11.25
CA GLY A 54 16.24 -0.77 10.72
C GLY A 54 15.97 -0.84 9.25
N SER A 55 16.12 -2.02 8.70
CA SER A 55 15.78 -2.32 7.32
C SER A 55 15.03 -3.65 7.20
N PHE A 56 14.15 -3.69 6.22
CA PHE A 56 13.31 -4.84 5.92
C PHE A 56 12.98 -4.87 4.43
N VAL A 57 12.59 -6.02 3.96
CA VAL A 57 12.18 -6.26 2.57
C VAL A 57 10.71 -6.64 2.55
N LEU A 58 9.94 -6.02 1.66
CA LEU A 58 8.54 -6.34 1.38
C LEU A 58 8.42 -6.68 -0.09
N ASP A 59 7.98 -7.89 -0.39
CA ASP A 59 7.87 -8.42 -1.76
C ASP A 59 9.09 -8.09 -2.64
N GLY A 60 10.28 -8.34 -2.08
CA GLY A 60 11.55 -8.08 -2.75
C GLY A 60 12.00 -6.61 -2.78
N THR A 61 11.17 -5.66 -2.36
CA THR A 61 11.52 -4.23 -2.28
C THR A 61 12.08 -3.91 -0.90
N ARG A 62 13.28 -3.33 -0.86
CA ARG A 62 13.93 -2.94 0.40
C ARG A 62 13.40 -1.62 0.91
N PHE A 63 13.10 -1.57 2.19
CA PHE A 63 12.73 -0.39 2.97
C PHE A 63 13.73 -0.15 4.09
N VAL A 64 13.86 1.10 4.49
CA VAL A 64 14.49 1.47 5.75
C VAL A 64 13.48 2.20 6.61
N GLY A 65 13.64 2.13 7.92
CA GLY A 65 12.79 2.83 8.87
C GLY A 65 13.61 3.47 9.97
N ILE A 66 13.09 4.54 10.54
CA ILE A 66 13.67 5.22 11.69
C ILE A 66 12.56 5.52 12.71
N ASN A 67 12.85 5.31 13.98
CA ASN A 67 12.07 5.83 15.11
C ASN A 67 12.59 7.21 15.45
N GLY A 68 11.94 8.23 14.90
CA GLY A 68 12.39 9.63 15.02
C GLY A 68 11.50 10.51 15.89
N GLY A 69 10.42 9.95 16.46
CA GLY A 69 9.45 10.68 17.28
C GLY A 69 8.23 11.18 16.50
N PRO A 70 7.27 11.83 17.18
CA PRO A 70 5.94 12.11 16.64
C PRO A 70 5.85 13.31 15.69
N GLN A 71 7.00 13.94 15.31
CA GLN A 71 6.99 15.21 14.56
C GLN A 71 6.48 15.07 13.13
N PHE A 72 6.65 13.90 12.50
CA PHE A 72 6.33 13.67 11.10
C PHE A 72 5.40 12.47 10.92
N PRO A 73 4.09 12.64 11.13
CA PRO A 73 3.12 11.58 10.87
C PRO A 73 3.02 11.29 9.37
N PHE A 74 2.69 10.05 9.02
CA PHE A 74 2.37 9.70 7.65
C PHE A 74 1.15 10.46 7.15
N SER A 75 1.11 10.67 5.84
CA SER A 75 -0.02 11.29 5.15
C SER A 75 -0.24 10.62 3.80
N GLU A 76 -1.39 10.89 3.18
CA GLU A 76 -1.77 10.35 1.87
C GLU A 76 -0.94 10.92 0.70
N ALA A 77 -0.06 11.90 0.97
CA ALA A 77 0.84 12.45 -0.05
C ALA A 77 1.85 11.40 -0.58
N VAL A 78 2.10 10.34 0.18
CA VAL A 78 2.86 9.16 -0.24
C VAL A 78 2.05 7.92 0.10
N SER A 79 1.95 7.01 -0.85
CA SER A 79 1.31 5.70 -0.68
C SER A 79 2.04 4.64 -1.48
N PHE A 80 1.86 3.38 -1.08
CA PHE A 80 2.36 2.24 -1.82
C PHE A 80 1.20 1.49 -2.47
N THR A 81 1.34 1.22 -3.76
CA THR A 81 0.34 0.47 -4.51
C THR A 81 0.65 -1.01 -4.49
N ILE A 82 -0.36 -1.80 -4.16
CA ILE A 82 -0.35 -3.25 -4.21
C ILE A 82 -1.17 -3.67 -5.42
N SER A 83 -0.52 -4.25 -6.43
CA SER A 83 -1.20 -4.84 -7.58
C SER A 83 -1.75 -6.21 -7.18
N CYS A 84 -3.04 -6.43 -7.41
CA CYS A 84 -3.74 -7.67 -7.08
C CYS A 84 -4.21 -8.35 -8.36
N ARG A 85 -3.98 -9.66 -8.47
CA ARG A 85 -4.37 -10.47 -9.64
C ARG A 85 -5.89 -10.69 -9.71
N ASP A 86 -6.51 -10.83 -8.54
CA ASP A 86 -7.90 -11.24 -8.40
C ASP A 86 -8.55 -10.66 -7.12
N GLN A 87 -9.82 -10.97 -6.91
CA GLN A 87 -10.59 -10.50 -5.76
C GLN A 87 -10.07 -11.07 -4.44
N ASP A 88 -9.57 -12.30 -4.43
CA ASP A 88 -9.07 -12.94 -3.21
C ASP A 88 -7.83 -12.20 -2.68
N GLU A 89 -6.93 -11.75 -3.57
CA GLU A 89 -5.79 -10.91 -3.18
C GLU A 89 -6.24 -9.52 -2.70
N VAL A 90 -7.20 -8.89 -3.38
CA VAL A 90 -7.78 -7.62 -2.91
C VAL A 90 -8.34 -7.77 -1.51
N ASP A 91 -9.14 -8.82 -1.27
CA ASP A 91 -9.77 -9.07 0.02
C ASP A 91 -8.74 -9.39 1.11
N TYR A 92 -7.71 -10.15 0.78
CA TYR A 92 -6.62 -10.46 1.70
C TYR A 92 -5.90 -9.19 2.17
N TYR A 93 -5.37 -8.38 1.25
CA TYR A 93 -4.63 -7.18 1.63
C TYR A 93 -5.52 -6.13 2.29
N TRP A 94 -6.74 -5.96 1.79
CA TRP A 94 -7.71 -5.05 2.42
C TRP A 94 -7.96 -5.41 3.87
N ASN A 95 -8.32 -6.66 4.14
CA ASN A 95 -8.63 -7.10 5.49
C ASN A 95 -7.41 -7.01 6.43
N ARG A 96 -6.22 -7.32 5.93
CA ARG A 96 -4.99 -7.27 6.73
C ARG A 96 -4.55 -5.85 7.05
N LEU A 97 -4.64 -4.94 6.09
CA LEU A 97 -4.14 -3.57 6.25
C LEU A 97 -5.14 -2.65 6.95
N THR A 98 -6.44 -2.90 6.81
CA THR A 98 -7.48 -2.12 7.52
C THR A 98 -7.72 -2.61 8.95
N ASP A 99 -7.17 -3.76 9.34
CA ASP A 99 -7.27 -4.25 10.73
C ASP A 99 -6.49 -3.34 11.69
N GLY A 100 -7.23 -2.56 12.48
CA GLY A 100 -6.70 -1.49 13.32
C GLY A 100 -6.32 -0.21 12.58
N GLY A 101 -6.61 -0.14 11.27
CA GLY A 101 -6.38 1.01 10.40
C GLY A 101 -7.68 1.70 9.99
N GLU A 102 -7.67 2.36 8.83
CA GLU A 102 -8.79 3.13 8.30
C GLU A 102 -9.05 2.80 6.84
N GLU A 103 -10.31 2.52 6.51
CA GLU A 103 -10.76 2.42 5.12
C GLU A 103 -10.92 3.81 4.49
N SER A 104 -10.49 3.96 3.23
CA SER A 104 -10.74 5.16 2.44
C SER A 104 -11.43 4.81 1.12
N GLN A 105 -11.39 5.69 0.13
CA GLN A 105 -12.10 5.56 -1.14
C GLN A 105 -11.21 4.91 -2.22
N CYS A 106 -11.82 4.28 -3.22
CA CYS A 106 -11.15 3.86 -4.46
C CYS A 106 -9.98 2.90 -4.25
N GLY A 107 -10.07 1.97 -3.28
CA GLY A 107 -8.99 1.03 -2.98
C GLY A 107 -7.92 1.58 -2.04
N TRP A 108 -8.05 2.81 -1.56
CA TRP A 108 -7.14 3.39 -0.59
C TRP A 108 -7.50 2.98 0.83
N CYS A 109 -6.47 2.78 1.65
CA CYS A 109 -6.61 2.61 3.09
C CYS A 109 -5.37 3.13 3.83
N LYS A 110 -5.48 3.31 5.14
CA LYS A 110 -4.35 3.46 6.04
C LYS A 110 -4.24 2.24 6.92
N ASP A 111 -3.02 1.80 7.16
CA ASP A 111 -2.80 0.77 8.16
C ASP A 111 -2.79 1.35 9.59
N ARG A 112 -2.64 0.46 10.58
CA ARG A 112 -2.62 0.82 11.99
C ARG A 112 -1.48 1.77 12.40
N PHE A 113 -0.45 1.92 11.57
CA PHE A 113 0.66 2.85 11.76
C PHE A 113 0.44 4.18 11.01
N GLY A 114 -0.68 4.30 10.29
CA GLY A 114 -1.05 5.49 9.51
C GLY A 114 -0.44 5.55 8.10
N LEU A 115 0.32 4.52 7.67
CA LEU A 115 0.87 4.47 6.32
C LEU A 115 -0.23 4.18 5.31
N SER A 116 -0.22 4.93 4.21
CA SER A 116 -1.23 4.84 3.15
C SER A 116 -0.88 3.78 2.12
N TRP A 117 -1.88 2.99 1.75
CA TRP A 117 -1.82 1.93 0.76
C TRP A 117 -2.92 2.10 -0.28
N GLN A 118 -2.64 1.65 -1.50
CA GLN A 118 -3.62 1.50 -2.58
C GLN A 118 -3.69 0.04 -2.97
N ILE A 119 -4.84 -0.59 -2.81
CA ILE A 119 -5.06 -2.00 -3.13
C ILE A 119 -5.83 -2.07 -4.43
N VAL A 120 -5.12 -2.37 -5.51
CA VAL A 120 -5.58 -2.15 -6.89
C VAL A 120 -5.50 -3.45 -7.67
N PRO A 121 -6.65 -4.04 -8.08
CA PRO A 121 -6.62 -5.18 -8.98
C PRO A 121 -6.18 -4.75 -10.39
N ASP A 122 -5.38 -5.59 -11.06
CA ASP A 122 -4.95 -5.37 -12.44
C ASP A 122 -6.15 -5.12 -13.36
N ARG A 123 -7.26 -5.78 -13.09
CA ARG A 123 -8.52 -5.63 -13.82
C ARG A 123 -9.08 -4.20 -13.79
N LEU A 124 -8.85 -3.44 -12.73
CA LEU A 124 -9.25 -2.03 -12.67
C LEU A 124 -8.56 -1.21 -13.76
N TYR A 125 -7.25 -1.36 -13.92
CA TYR A 125 -6.51 -0.63 -14.96
C TYR A 125 -7.01 -0.96 -16.37
N GLU A 126 -7.32 -2.23 -16.64
CA GLU A 126 -7.88 -2.66 -17.93
C GLU A 126 -9.22 -1.99 -18.20
N LEU A 127 -10.12 -1.96 -17.21
CA LEU A 127 -11.46 -1.41 -17.36
C LEU A 127 -11.50 0.11 -17.47
N VAL A 128 -10.68 0.84 -16.70
CA VAL A 128 -10.63 2.31 -16.80
C VAL A 128 -9.87 2.80 -18.04
N SER A 129 -9.09 1.91 -18.67
CA SER A 129 -8.38 2.16 -19.94
C SER A 129 -9.05 1.46 -21.12
N ASP A 130 -10.29 1.01 -20.98
CA ASP A 130 -11.03 0.32 -22.06
C ASP A 130 -11.09 1.21 -23.31
N PRO A 131 -10.81 0.68 -24.53
CA PRO A 131 -10.91 1.43 -25.79
C PRO A 131 -12.30 2.02 -26.05
N ASP A 132 -13.34 1.44 -25.49
CA ASP A 132 -14.69 2.02 -25.50
C ASP A 132 -14.82 3.06 -24.37
N PRO A 133 -14.96 4.37 -24.69
CA PRO A 133 -15.05 5.42 -23.71
C PRO A 133 -16.26 5.29 -22.77
N ALA A 134 -17.35 4.68 -23.22
CA ALA A 134 -18.54 4.49 -22.39
C ALA A 134 -18.26 3.45 -21.29
N ARG A 135 -17.59 2.35 -21.64
CA ARG A 135 -17.16 1.32 -20.70
C ARG A 135 -16.15 1.86 -19.70
N ALA A 136 -15.11 2.56 -20.17
CA ALA A 136 -14.10 3.18 -19.31
C ALA A 136 -14.74 4.18 -18.32
N THR A 137 -15.67 5.00 -18.81
CA THR A 137 -16.40 5.97 -17.97
C THR A 137 -17.27 5.27 -16.93
N ALA A 138 -17.97 4.21 -17.28
CA ALA A 138 -18.81 3.46 -16.36
C ALA A 138 -18.00 2.77 -15.27
N ALA A 139 -16.90 2.11 -15.63
CA ALA A 139 -15.98 1.50 -14.66
C ALA A 139 -15.37 2.57 -13.71
N THR A 140 -14.97 3.70 -14.25
CA THR A 140 -14.42 4.82 -13.44
C THR A 140 -15.45 5.35 -12.45
N LYS A 141 -16.71 5.55 -12.88
CA LYS A 141 -17.79 5.99 -11.98
C LYS A 141 -18.07 4.96 -10.88
N ALA A 142 -18.09 3.68 -11.22
CA ALA A 142 -18.27 2.61 -10.25
C ALA A 142 -17.15 2.61 -9.20
N MET A 143 -15.89 2.72 -9.64
CA MET A 143 -14.72 2.83 -8.74
C MET A 143 -14.87 3.98 -7.74
N TYR A 144 -15.31 5.16 -8.16
CA TYR A 144 -15.49 6.31 -7.26
C TYR A 144 -16.56 6.09 -6.19
N GLY A 145 -17.46 5.14 -6.38
CA GLY A 145 -18.46 4.74 -5.39
C GLY A 145 -17.95 3.70 -4.37
N MET A 146 -16.76 3.14 -4.59
CA MET A 146 -16.23 2.04 -3.79
C MET A 146 -15.26 2.52 -2.71
N ARG A 147 -15.18 1.78 -1.60
CA ARG A 147 -14.04 1.79 -0.70
C ARG A 147 -13.07 0.68 -1.11
N LYS A 148 -13.34 -0.56 -0.73
CA LYS A 148 -12.66 -1.72 -1.28
C LYS A 148 -13.10 -1.93 -2.73
N ILE A 149 -12.17 -2.19 -3.62
CA ILE A 149 -12.49 -2.48 -5.02
C ILE A 149 -13.15 -3.86 -5.13
N VAL A 150 -14.30 -3.89 -5.80
CA VAL A 150 -15.05 -5.13 -6.12
C VAL A 150 -15.03 -5.32 -7.63
N ILE A 151 -14.24 -6.27 -8.10
CA ILE A 151 -13.99 -6.50 -9.54
C ILE A 151 -15.31 -6.77 -10.29
N ALA A 152 -16.18 -7.60 -9.71
CA ALA A 152 -17.45 -7.95 -10.34
C ALA A 152 -18.36 -6.74 -10.57
N GLU A 153 -18.37 -5.76 -9.65
CA GLU A 153 -19.16 -4.54 -9.81
C GLU A 153 -18.58 -3.61 -10.89
N LEU A 154 -17.26 -3.55 -11.01
CA LEU A 154 -16.60 -2.81 -12.10
C LEU A 154 -16.94 -3.40 -13.46
N GLU A 155 -16.87 -4.74 -13.59
CA GLU A 155 -17.19 -5.45 -14.81
C GLU A 155 -18.66 -5.31 -15.19
N GLN A 156 -19.54 -5.39 -14.20
CA GLN A 156 -20.97 -5.18 -14.40
C GLN A 156 -21.26 -3.77 -14.95
N ALA A 157 -20.70 -2.74 -14.32
CA ALA A 157 -20.87 -1.35 -14.75
C ALA A 157 -20.41 -1.15 -16.20
N ALA A 158 -19.23 -1.69 -16.54
CA ALA A 158 -18.69 -1.62 -17.90
C ALA A 158 -19.55 -2.37 -18.92
N ALA A 159 -20.13 -3.52 -18.55
CA ALA A 159 -20.98 -4.31 -19.44
C ALA A 159 -22.36 -3.67 -19.68
N GLU A 160 -22.94 -3.03 -18.68
CA GLU A 160 -24.25 -2.37 -18.79
C GLU A 160 -24.20 -1.14 -19.69
N SER A 161 -23.10 -0.37 -19.65
CA SER A 161 -22.92 0.81 -20.51
C SER A 161 -22.92 0.47 -22.01
N SER A 162 -22.45 -0.71 -22.39
CA SER A 162 -22.48 -1.18 -23.80
C SER A 162 -23.90 -1.51 -24.29
N ARG A 163 -24.82 -1.88 -23.40
CA ARG A 163 -26.20 -2.24 -23.75
C ARG A 163 -27.10 -1.03 -23.95
N GLU A 164 -26.80 0.09 -23.31
CA GLU A 164 -27.57 1.34 -23.46
C GLU A 164 -27.34 2.02 -24.81
N LEU A 165 -26.14 1.87 -25.39
CA LEU A 165 -25.78 2.42 -26.70
C LEU A 165 -26.40 1.65 -27.88
N THR A 166 -26.93 0.44 -27.64
CA THR A 166 -27.54 -0.43 -28.66
C THR A 166 -29.08 -0.38 -28.68
N ARG A 167 -29.68 0.49 -27.90
CA ARG A 167 -31.13 0.78 -27.88
C ARG A 167 -31.43 2.14 -28.47
#